data_dac0a91bfa4c46fc7fcef19bb34c18ea
#
_entry.id   dac0a91bfa4c46fc7fcef19bb34c18ea
#
_cell.length_a   1.000
_cell.length_b   1.000
_cell.length_c   1.000
_cell.angle_alpha   90.00
_cell.angle_beta   90.00
_cell.angle_gamma   90.00
#
_symmetry.space_group_name_H-M   'P 1'
#
loop_
_entity.id
_entity.type
_entity.pdbx_description
1 polymer ?
#
loop_
_entity_poly.entity_id
_entity_poly.type
_entity_poly.pdbx_seq_one_letter_code
_entity_poly.pdbx_strand_id
1 'polypeptide(L)'
;MDKTYNHKVHEERIYEKWEKAGVFSPEKTQELRSDAGLENKDETFSVLMPPPNANAPLHCGHATYVIQDLMTRVRRMQGYRTCFFPGTDHAGFETQVVYERKLKKEGKSRFDFDRETLYGDILDFVKENSDVATNQLKRLGMSCDWSRNTFMLDDHVIETVYDTFEKMHKEGSSAWKQMRFPPMRSEPPAPNL
;
A
#
# COMPACT_ATOMS: atom_id res chain seq x y z
N MET A 1 -21.52 -4.76 33.01
CA MET A 1 -20.93 -5.22 31.74
C MET A 1 -22.06 -5.83 30.90
N ASP A 2 -22.18 -5.40 29.65
CA ASP A 2 -23.13 -6.01 28.73
C ASP A 2 -22.78 -7.46 28.51
N LYS A 3 -23.80 -8.34 28.39
CA LYS A 3 -23.60 -9.78 28.19
C LYS A 3 -22.93 -10.14 26.86
N THR A 4 -22.94 -9.20 25.90
CA THR A 4 -22.43 -9.42 24.55
C THR A 4 -21.46 -8.30 24.19
N TYR A 5 -20.28 -8.67 23.67
CA TYR A 5 -19.33 -7.70 23.16
C TYR A 5 -19.87 -7.00 21.90
N ASN A 6 -19.90 -5.66 21.96
CA ASN A 6 -20.31 -4.84 20.80
C ASN A 6 -19.06 -4.21 20.15
N HIS A 7 -18.56 -4.85 19.10
CA HIS A 7 -17.37 -4.41 18.37
C HIS A 7 -17.51 -2.98 17.82
N LYS A 8 -18.68 -2.60 17.34
CA LYS A 8 -18.93 -1.27 16.74
C LYS A 8 -18.73 -0.11 17.73
N VAL A 9 -18.92 -0.38 19.04
CA VAL A 9 -18.75 0.64 20.09
C VAL A 9 -17.31 0.72 20.58
N HIS A 10 -16.56 -0.38 20.51
CA HIS A 10 -15.28 -0.48 21.20
C HIS A 10 -14.06 -0.47 20.29
N GLU A 11 -14.12 -1.11 19.12
CA GLU A 11 -12.92 -1.36 18.31
C GLU A 11 -12.29 -0.10 17.75
N GLU A 12 -13.09 0.80 17.17
CA GLU A 12 -12.60 2.05 16.60
C GLU A 12 -11.90 2.91 17.67
N ARG A 13 -12.55 3.08 18.83
CA ARG A 13 -11.98 3.83 19.95
C ARG A 13 -10.71 3.22 20.51
N ILE A 14 -10.61 1.88 20.53
CA ILE A 14 -9.40 1.18 20.99
C ILE A 14 -8.27 1.40 19.98
N TYR A 15 -8.58 1.27 18.70
CA TYR A 15 -7.58 1.47 17.65
C TYR A 15 -7.02 2.89 17.65
N GLU A 16 -7.89 3.90 17.75
CA GLU A 16 -7.46 5.30 17.90
C GLU A 16 -6.53 5.53 19.10
N LYS A 17 -6.81 4.85 20.22
CA LYS A 17 -5.91 4.93 21.39
C LYS A 17 -4.54 4.39 21.09
N TRP A 18 -4.44 3.29 20.35
CA TRP A 18 -3.17 2.71 19.94
C TRP A 18 -2.40 3.61 18.99
N GLU A 19 -3.08 4.21 18.02
CA GLU A 19 -2.45 5.16 17.11
C GLU A 19 -1.94 6.41 17.86
N LYS A 20 -2.77 7.01 18.71
CA LYS A 20 -2.41 8.19 19.52
C LYS A 20 -1.25 7.91 20.48
N ALA A 21 -1.18 6.70 21.03
CA ALA A 21 -0.09 6.28 21.89
C ALA A 21 1.20 5.91 21.13
N GLY A 22 1.14 5.80 19.81
CA GLY A 22 2.29 5.47 18.96
C GLY A 22 2.81 4.04 19.13
N VAL A 23 1.98 3.11 19.63
CA VAL A 23 2.40 1.73 19.94
C VAL A 23 2.78 0.90 18.72
N PHE A 24 2.62 1.43 17.52
CA PHE A 24 3.00 0.77 16.28
C PHE A 24 4.39 1.22 15.76
N SER A 25 4.89 2.36 16.25
CA SER A 25 6.25 2.83 15.97
C SER A 25 7.28 2.02 16.77
N PRO A 26 8.35 1.54 16.13
CA PRO A 26 9.41 0.80 16.81
C PRO A 26 10.08 1.62 17.93
N GLU A 27 10.29 2.90 17.71
CA GLU A 27 10.94 3.80 18.67
C GLU A 27 10.06 3.99 19.90
N LYS A 28 8.78 4.34 19.69
CA LYS A 28 7.85 4.60 20.78
C LYS A 28 7.51 3.33 21.56
N THR A 29 7.45 2.19 20.89
CA THR A 29 7.22 0.91 21.56
C THR A 29 8.37 0.57 22.53
N GLN A 30 9.62 0.79 22.13
CA GLN A 30 10.76 0.53 23.01
C GLN A 30 10.81 1.48 24.18
N GLU A 31 10.49 2.76 23.98
CA GLU A 31 10.35 3.74 25.05
C GLU A 31 9.31 3.29 26.09
N LEU A 32 8.08 2.99 25.62
CA LEU A 32 6.98 2.54 26.49
C LEU A 32 7.31 1.24 27.25
N ARG A 33 8.05 0.32 26.64
CA ARG A 33 8.51 -0.89 27.31
C ARG A 33 9.52 -0.58 28.42
N SER A 34 10.49 0.33 28.13
CA SER A 34 11.47 0.77 29.14
C SER A 34 10.79 1.44 30.32
N ASP A 35 9.83 2.32 30.07
CA ASP A 35 9.04 2.99 31.10
C ASP A 35 8.24 2.00 31.97
N ALA A 36 7.82 0.90 31.37
CA ALA A 36 7.14 -0.19 32.07
C ALA A 36 8.10 -1.19 32.77
N GLY A 37 9.42 -0.95 32.72
CA GLY A 37 10.43 -1.83 33.30
C GLY A 37 10.61 -3.15 32.54
N LEU A 38 10.20 -3.21 31.26
CA LEU A 38 10.34 -4.37 30.40
C LEU A 38 11.64 -4.31 29.61
N GLU A 39 12.30 -5.45 29.46
CA GLU A 39 13.54 -5.57 28.69
C GLU A 39 13.29 -5.38 27.19
N ASN A 40 14.15 -4.59 26.55
CA ASN A 40 14.21 -4.43 25.10
C ASN A 40 15.38 -5.24 24.53
N LYS A 41 15.21 -5.75 23.33
CA LYS A 41 16.25 -6.41 22.54
C LYS A 41 16.85 -5.45 21.52
N ASP A 42 18.15 -5.61 21.26
CA ASP A 42 18.86 -4.84 20.25
C ASP A 42 18.51 -5.30 18.82
N GLU A 43 17.97 -6.51 18.69
CA GLU A 43 17.60 -7.09 17.41
C GLU A 43 16.38 -6.44 16.81
N THR A 44 16.40 -6.29 15.50
CA THR A 44 15.30 -5.73 14.72
C THR A 44 14.46 -6.82 14.06
N PHE A 45 13.17 -6.57 13.92
CA PHE A 45 12.27 -7.38 13.12
C PHE A 45 11.37 -6.48 12.28
N SER A 46 11.48 -6.60 10.96
CA SER A 46 10.71 -5.75 10.05
C SER A 46 9.93 -6.60 9.06
N VAL A 47 8.71 -6.19 8.79
CA VAL A 47 7.85 -6.77 7.77
C VAL A 47 7.42 -5.67 6.82
N LEU A 48 7.56 -5.91 5.53
CA LEU A 48 6.99 -5.05 4.49
C LEU A 48 5.66 -5.67 4.07
N MET A 49 4.58 -4.91 4.21
CA MET A 49 3.27 -5.33 3.70
C MET A 49 3.32 -5.35 2.17
N PRO A 50 2.89 -6.43 1.50
CA PRO A 50 2.62 -6.35 0.08
C PRO A 50 1.57 -5.26 -0.16
N PRO A 51 1.87 -4.19 -0.90
CA PRO A 51 0.98 -3.04 -0.95
C PRO A 51 -0.33 -3.40 -1.68
N PRO A 52 -1.50 -3.22 -1.03
CA PRO A 52 -2.78 -3.43 -1.70
C PRO A 52 -3.02 -2.39 -2.77
N ASN A 53 -3.74 -2.78 -3.81
CA ASN A 53 -4.11 -1.87 -4.89
C ASN A 53 -5.06 -0.79 -4.38
N ALA A 54 -4.74 0.47 -4.68
CA ALA A 54 -5.52 1.64 -4.28
C ALA A 54 -6.78 1.88 -5.15
N ASN A 55 -7.21 0.90 -5.94
CA ASN A 55 -8.32 1.02 -6.88
C ASN A 55 -9.58 0.26 -6.46
N ALA A 56 -9.52 -0.51 -5.38
CA ALA A 56 -10.62 -1.35 -4.92
C ALA A 56 -10.55 -1.66 -3.42
N PRO A 57 -11.68 -2.06 -2.80
CA PRO A 57 -11.70 -2.62 -1.45
C PRO A 57 -10.87 -3.89 -1.35
N LEU A 58 -10.42 -4.19 -0.13
CA LEU A 58 -9.73 -5.45 0.17
C LEU A 58 -10.62 -6.66 -0.15
N HIS A 59 -10.01 -7.74 -0.60
CA HIS A 59 -10.67 -9.02 -0.81
C HIS A 59 -10.06 -10.10 0.11
N CYS A 60 -10.63 -11.31 0.11
CA CYS A 60 -10.22 -12.39 1.02
C CYS A 60 -8.72 -12.76 0.94
N GLY A 61 -8.06 -12.55 -0.20
CA GLY A 61 -6.61 -12.77 -0.35
C GLY A 61 -5.76 -11.91 0.59
N HIS A 62 -6.26 -10.74 1.00
CA HIS A 62 -5.56 -9.87 1.95
C HIS A 62 -5.61 -10.38 3.41
N ALA A 63 -6.31 -11.49 3.68
CA ALA A 63 -6.28 -12.14 4.99
C ALA A 63 -4.87 -12.59 5.40
N THR A 64 -3.97 -12.79 4.45
CA THR A 64 -2.55 -13.08 4.72
C THR A 64 -1.85 -11.99 5.53
N TYR A 65 -2.30 -10.74 5.44
CA TYR A 65 -1.74 -9.63 6.22
C TYR A 65 -1.97 -9.82 7.73
N VAL A 66 -3.06 -10.48 8.11
CA VAL A 66 -3.33 -10.80 9.52
C VAL A 66 -2.26 -11.74 10.08
N ILE A 67 -1.75 -12.68 9.28
CA ILE A 67 -0.65 -13.58 9.69
C ILE A 67 0.64 -12.79 9.87
N GLN A 68 0.95 -11.88 8.95
CA GLN A 68 2.10 -10.98 9.06
C GLN A 68 2.01 -10.09 10.29
N ASP A 69 0.82 -9.55 10.57
CA ASP A 69 0.57 -8.74 11.76
C ASP A 69 0.72 -9.56 13.06
N LEU A 70 0.24 -10.79 13.07
CA LEU A 70 0.42 -11.71 14.21
C LEU A 70 1.91 -11.92 14.52
N MET A 71 2.71 -12.22 13.50
CA MET A 71 4.16 -12.38 13.66
C MET A 71 4.81 -11.10 14.21
N THR A 72 4.43 -9.95 13.67
CA THR A 72 4.90 -8.63 14.09
C THR A 72 4.56 -8.37 15.56
N ARG A 73 3.33 -8.65 15.99
CA ARG A 73 2.87 -8.47 17.37
C ARG A 73 3.64 -9.38 18.33
N VAL A 74 3.85 -10.66 17.97
CA VAL A 74 4.62 -11.60 18.79
C VAL A 74 6.05 -11.08 18.99
N ARG A 75 6.71 -10.64 17.93
CA ARG A 75 8.07 -10.08 18.03
C ARG A 75 8.12 -8.81 18.87
N ARG A 76 7.13 -7.92 18.70
CA ARG A 76 7.00 -6.71 19.53
C ARG A 76 6.83 -7.06 21.02
N MET A 77 6.01 -8.07 21.34
CA MET A 77 5.83 -8.54 22.71
C MET A 77 7.11 -9.15 23.28
N GLN A 78 7.92 -9.81 22.47
CA GLN A 78 9.22 -10.38 22.84
C GLN A 78 10.34 -9.33 23.03
N GLY A 79 10.05 -8.04 22.78
CA GLY A 79 10.99 -6.95 22.98
C GLY A 79 11.84 -6.55 21.77
N TYR A 80 11.65 -7.21 20.61
CA TYR A 80 12.34 -6.80 19.39
C TYR A 80 11.97 -5.38 18.98
N ARG A 81 12.93 -4.66 18.38
CA ARG A 81 12.62 -3.40 17.68
C ARG A 81 11.88 -3.72 16.40
N THR A 82 10.55 -3.58 16.44
CA THR A 82 9.67 -4.17 15.43
C THR A 82 8.94 -3.10 14.62
N CYS A 83 9.02 -3.18 13.29
CA CYS A 83 8.28 -2.32 12.38
C CYS A 83 7.48 -3.16 11.36
N PHE A 84 6.21 -2.84 11.19
CA PHE A 84 5.39 -3.32 10.10
C PHE A 84 5.11 -2.14 9.16
N PHE A 85 5.76 -2.15 7.99
CA PHE A 85 5.67 -1.08 7.01
C PHE A 85 4.42 -1.22 6.16
N PRO A 86 3.48 -0.27 6.20
CA PRO A 86 2.35 -0.23 5.28
C PRO A 86 2.76 0.39 3.95
N GLY A 87 1.96 0.13 2.92
CA GLY A 87 2.07 0.77 1.62
C GLY A 87 0.82 0.54 0.79
N THR A 88 0.69 1.29 -0.30
CA THR A 88 -0.38 1.12 -1.29
C THR A 88 0.20 1.16 -2.70
N ASP A 89 -0.37 0.34 -3.60
CA ASP A 89 0.03 0.27 -4.99
C ASP A 89 -0.99 0.95 -5.90
N HIS A 90 -0.50 1.59 -6.95
CA HIS A 90 -1.35 2.23 -7.97
C HIS A 90 -1.95 1.23 -8.97
N ALA A 91 -1.44 0.00 -9.01
CA ALA A 91 -1.91 -1.12 -9.85
C ALA A 91 -1.95 -0.86 -11.37
N GLY A 92 -1.30 0.18 -11.85
CA GLY A 92 -1.05 0.49 -13.26
C GLY A 92 -2.22 0.18 -14.22
N PHE A 93 -2.06 -0.86 -15.04
CA PHE A 93 -3.05 -1.28 -16.03
C PHE A 93 -4.42 -1.63 -15.45
N GLU A 94 -4.46 -2.28 -14.30
CA GLU A 94 -5.73 -2.67 -13.64
C GLU A 94 -6.55 -1.44 -13.24
N THR A 95 -5.89 -0.43 -12.72
CA THR A 95 -6.53 0.85 -12.36
C THR A 95 -7.09 1.54 -13.59
N GLN A 96 -6.36 1.55 -14.71
CA GLN A 96 -6.87 2.10 -15.96
C GLN A 96 -8.15 1.36 -16.41
N VAL A 97 -8.17 0.04 -16.36
CA VAL A 97 -9.37 -0.76 -16.72
C VAL A 97 -10.56 -0.43 -15.81
N VAL A 98 -10.32 -0.27 -14.49
CA VAL A 98 -11.38 0.12 -13.53
C VAL A 98 -11.91 1.52 -13.86
N TYR A 99 -11.02 2.46 -14.13
CA TYR A 99 -11.40 3.83 -14.49
C TYR A 99 -12.15 3.90 -15.81
N GLU A 100 -11.70 3.18 -16.84
CA GLU A 100 -12.41 3.10 -18.13
C GLU A 100 -13.83 2.52 -17.99
N ARG A 101 -14.04 1.56 -17.07
CA ARG A 101 -15.40 1.07 -16.76
C ARG A 101 -16.28 2.16 -16.11
N LYS A 102 -15.69 3.03 -15.29
CA LYS A 102 -16.39 4.19 -14.73
C LYS A 102 -16.79 5.15 -15.84
N LEU A 103 -15.86 5.54 -16.71
CA LEU A 103 -16.12 6.40 -17.86
C LEU A 103 -17.24 5.84 -18.76
N LYS A 104 -17.21 4.54 -19.03
CA LYS A 104 -18.23 3.88 -19.85
C LYS A 104 -19.62 3.96 -19.24
N LYS A 105 -19.75 3.90 -17.91
CA LYS A 105 -21.03 4.09 -17.22
C LYS A 105 -21.55 5.51 -17.34
N GLU A 106 -20.64 6.49 -17.49
CA GLU A 106 -20.93 7.90 -17.70
C GLU A 106 -21.14 8.25 -19.20
N GLY A 107 -21.09 7.25 -20.07
CA GLY A 107 -21.23 7.45 -21.53
C GLY A 107 -20.00 8.05 -22.19
N LYS A 108 -18.85 8.02 -21.53
CA LYS A 108 -17.57 8.56 -22.00
C LYS A 108 -16.59 7.44 -22.38
N SER A 109 -15.59 7.83 -23.18
CA SER A 109 -14.48 6.96 -23.58
C SER A 109 -13.15 7.61 -23.20
N ARG A 110 -12.11 6.80 -22.96
CA ARG A 110 -10.74 7.32 -22.78
C ARG A 110 -10.24 8.13 -23.97
N PHE A 111 -10.80 7.94 -25.16
CA PHE A 111 -10.44 8.65 -26.37
C PHE A 111 -11.07 10.07 -26.45
N ASP A 112 -11.96 10.41 -25.53
CA ASP A 112 -12.55 11.75 -25.41
C ASP A 112 -11.62 12.71 -24.67
N PHE A 113 -10.51 12.22 -24.13
CA PHE A 113 -9.54 12.95 -23.32
C PHE A 113 -8.15 12.91 -23.99
N ASP A 114 -7.38 13.98 -23.81
CA ASP A 114 -5.96 13.94 -24.09
C ASP A 114 -5.23 13.10 -23.01
N ARG A 115 -3.95 12.77 -23.29
CA ARG A 115 -3.17 11.87 -22.42
C ARG A 115 -2.92 12.48 -21.04
N GLU A 116 -2.66 13.77 -20.95
CA GLU A 116 -2.31 14.44 -19.68
C GLU A 116 -3.54 14.52 -18.78
N THR A 117 -4.68 14.93 -19.34
CA THR A 117 -5.97 14.98 -18.63
C THR A 117 -6.37 13.59 -18.12
N LEU A 118 -6.31 12.57 -18.98
CA LEU A 118 -6.65 11.20 -18.59
C LEU A 118 -5.73 10.67 -17.48
N TYR A 119 -4.44 10.98 -17.55
CA TYR A 119 -3.48 10.60 -16.51
C TYR A 119 -3.79 11.29 -15.18
N GLY A 120 -4.07 12.59 -15.21
CA GLY A 120 -4.46 13.36 -14.02
C GLY A 120 -5.71 12.80 -13.35
N ASP A 121 -6.75 12.58 -14.16
CA ASP A 121 -8.02 12.03 -13.69
C ASP A 121 -7.87 10.63 -13.06
N ILE A 122 -7.04 9.76 -13.66
CA ILE A 122 -6.75 8.42 -13.11
C ILE A 122 -5.97 8.55 -11.79
N LEU A 123 -4.99 9.45 -11.72
CA LEU A 123 -4.21 9.68 -10.51
C LEU A 123 -5.10 10.17 -9.36
N ASP A 124 -6.00 11.10 -9.62
CA ASP A 124 -6.94 11.60 -8.62
C ASP A 124 -7.92 10.51 -8.18
N PHE A 125 -8.41 9.71 -9.11
CA PHE A 125 -9.24 8.54 -8.80
C PHE A 125 -8.50 7.55 -7.88
N VAL A 126 -7.22 7.29 -8.10
CA VAL A 126 -6.42 6.41 -7.23
C VAL A 126 -6.24 7.03 -5.85
N LYS A 127 -5.92 8.32 -5.76
CA LYS A 127 -5.77 9.03 -4.48
C LYS A 127 -7.06 8.99 -3.66
N GLU A 128 -8.20 9.25 -4.27
CA GLU A 128 -9.52 9.18 -3.61
C GLU A 128 -9.84 7.77 -3.06
N ASN A 129 -9.41 6.72 -3.76
CA ASN A 129 -9.70 5.34 -3.37
C ASN A 129 -8.62 4.70 -2.48
N SER A 130 -7.43 5.29 -2.37
CA SER A 130 -6.33 4.73 -1.55
C SER A 130 -6.70 4.58 -0.08
N ASP A 131 -7.48 5.51 0.46
CA ASP A 131 -7.93 5.49 1.85
C ASP A 131 -8.90 4.35 2.17
N VAL A 132 -9.60 3.81 1.17
CA VAL A 132 -10.56 2.70 1.39
C VAL A 132 -9.84 1.47 1.92
N ALA A 133 -8.77 1.04 1.25
CA ALA A 133 -7.98 -0.13 1.67
C ALA A 133 -7.30 0.12 3.02
N THR A 134 -6.70 1.29 3.21
CA THR A 134 -6.06 1.68 4.49
C THR A 134 -7.05 1.66 5.65
N ASN A 135 -8.24 2.24 5.48
CA ASN A 135 -9.29 2.23 6.51
C ASN A 135 -9.79 0.82 6.81
N GLN A 136 -9.89 -0.05 5.81
CA GLN A 136 -10.24 -1.46 6.03
C GLN A 136 -9.15 -2.20 6.82
N LEU A 137 -7.86 -1.95 6.54
CA LEU A 137 -6.75 -2.51 7.30
C LEU A 137 -6.76 -2.03 8.76
N LYS A 138 -7.02 -0.75 9.01
CA LYS A 138 -7.21 -0.22 10.36
C LYS A 138 -8.37 -0.87 11.10
N ARG A 139 -9.48 -1.11 10.43
CA ARG A 139 -10.63 -1.84 10.99
C ARG A 139 -10.35 -3.31 11.27
N LEU A 140 -9.42 -3.93 10.55
CA LEU A 140 -8.89 -5.26 10.88
C LEU A 140 -7.92 -5.23 12.08
N GLY A 141 -7.62 -4.04 12.60
CA GLY A 141 -6.73 -3.88 13.74
C GLY A 141 -5.25 -4.00 13.40
N MET A 142 -4.83 -3.81 12.15
CA MET A 142 -3.45 -3.98 11.71
C MET A 142 -2.50 -3.06 12.47
N SER A 143 -1.41 -3.61 12.99
CA SER A 143 -0.43 -2.89 13.81
C SER A 143 0.72 -2.28 13.00
N CYS A 144 0.36 -1.69 11.86
CA CYS A 144 1.30 -1.00 10.98
C CYS A 144 1.72 0.36 11.53
N ASP A 145 2.95 0.76 11.26
CA ASP A 145 3.39 2.12 11.50
C ASP A 145 2.92 3.03 10.35
N TRP A 146 1.72 3.58 10.49
CA TRP A 146 1.08 4.41 9.46
C TRP A 146 1.83 5.70 9.15
N SER A 147 2.72 6.16 10.05
CA SER A 147 3.58 7.31 9.78
C SER A 147 4.61 7.04 8.67
N ARG A 148 4.83 5.76 8.37
CA ARG A 148 5.75 5.27 7.33
C ARG A 148 5.00 4.69 6.12
N ASN A 149 3.72 5.03 5.98
CA ASN A 149 2.96 4.61 4.79
C ASN A 149 3.59 5.19 3.53
N THR A 150 3.77 4.34 2.52
CA THR A 150 4.37 4.71 1.23
C THR A 150 3.43 4.33 0.11
N PHE A 151 3.17 5.28 -0.77
CA PHE A 151 2.46 5.03 -2.02
C PHE A 151 3.46 4.86 -3.17
N MET A 152 3.23 3.90 -4.04
CA MET A 152 4.18 3.55 -5.11
C MET A 152 4.39 4.66 -6.15
N LEU A 153 3.57 5.71 -6.16
CA LEU A 153 3.77 6.92 -6.97
C LEU A 153 4.21 8.13 -6.16
N ASP A 154 4.68 7.97 -4.92
CA ASP A 154 5.34 9.04 -4.20
C ASP A 154 6.65 9.44 -4.91
N ASP A 155 6.96 10.74 -4.92
CA ASP A 155 8.09 11.29 -5.68
C ASP A 155 9.41 10.56 -5.39
N HIS A 156 9.70 10.28 -4.12
CA HIS A 156 10.92 9.59 -3.71
C HIS A 156 11.00 8.14 -4.23
N VAL A 157 9.86 7.48 -4.44
CA VAL A 157 9.81 6.13 -5.02
C VAL A 157 10.08 6.21 -6.51
N ILE A 158 9.44 7.17 -7.20
CA ILE A 158 9.64 7.41 -8.63
C ILE A 158 11.11 7.73 -8.91
N GLU A 159 11.72 8.64 -8.14
CA GLU A 159 13.14 8.98 -8.25
C GLU A 159 14.04 7.74 -8.06
N THR A 160 13.76 6.93 -7.03
CA THR A 160 14.50 5.69 -6.77
C THR A 160 14.43 4.72 -7.94
N VAL A 161 13.27 4.62 -8.59
CA VAL A 161 13.07 3.78 -9.78
C VAL A 161 13.91 4.30 -10.94
N TYR A 162 13.87 5.61 -11.21
CA TYR A 162 14.69 6.21 -12.28
C TYR A 162 16.19 6.03 -12.03
N ASP A 163 16.67 6.30 -10.82
CA ASP A 163 18.05 6.08 -10.44
C ASP A 163 18.49 4.64 -10.62
N THR A 164 17.62 3.71 -10.29
CA THR A 164 17.88 2.28 -10.45
C THR A 164 18.03 1.92 -11.92
N PHE A 165 17.12 2.38 -12.78
CA PHE A 165 17.21 2.17 -14.22
C PHE A 165 18.48 2.80 -14.82
N GLU A 166 18.84 4.00 -14.39
CA GLU A 166 20.06 4.68 -14.86
C GLU A 166 21.33 3.89 -14.48
N LYS A 167 21.41 3.42 -13.23
CA LYS A 167 22.51 2.57 -12.76
C LYS A 167 22.61 1.27 -13.55
N MET A 168 21.49 0.57 -13.72
CA MET A 168 21.42 -0.65 -14.51
C MET A 168 21.86 -0.43 -15.96
N HIS A 169 21.50 0.70 -16.54
CA HIS A 169 21.92 1.07 -17.89
C HIS A 169 23.44 1.32 -17.97
N LYS A 170 23.99 2.11 -17.03
CA LYS A 170 25.44 2.41 -16.95
C LYS A 170 26.30 1.16 -16.73
N GLU A 171 25.81 0.23 -15.92
CA GLU A 171 26.50 -1.05 -15.64
C GLU A 171 26.35 -2.09 -16.77
N GLY A 172 25.66 -1.76 -17.85
CA GLY A 172 25.42 -2.66 -18.98
C GLY A 172 24.61 -3.91 -18.60
N SER A 173 23.80 -3.80 -17.56
CA SER A 173 22.95 -4.88 -17.08
C SER A 173 22.08 -5.42 -18.22
N SER A 174 22.16 -6.75 -18.45
CA SER A 174 21.60 -7.44 -19.61
C SER A 174 20.09 -7.36 -19.78
N ALA A 175 19.36 -6.86 -18.81
CA ALA A 175 17.92 -6.68 -18.86
C ALA A 175 17.49 -5.83 -20.08
N TRP A 176 18.24 -4.77 -20.41
CA TRP A 176 17.94 -3.94 -21.58
C TRP A 176 18.23 -4.61 -22.92
N LYS A 177 19.21 -5.49 -22.99
CA LYS A 177 19.53 -6.23 -24.23
C LYS A 177 18.49 -7.32 -24.55
N GLN A 178 17.78 -7.80 -23.53
CA GLN A 178 16.75 -8.83 -23.68
C GLN A 178 15.33 -8.28 -23.78
N MET A 179 15.07 -7.06 -23.34
CA MET A 179 13.79 -6.38 -23.59
C MET A 179 13.72 -5.89 -25.04
N ARG A 180 13.51 -6.82 -25.98
CA ARG A 180 12.93 -6.44 -27.25
C ARG A 180 11.47 -6.13 -27.00
N PHE A 181 11.16 -4.87 -26.71
CA PHE A 181 9.79 -4.41 -26.88
C PHE A 181 9.43 -4.65 -28.35
N PRO A 182 8.37 -5.41 -28.66
CA PRO A 182 7.88 -5.42 -30.03
C PRO A 182 7.59 -3.96 -30.41
N PRO A 183 7.90 -3.52 -31.63
CA PRO A 183 7.60 -2.15 -32.04
C PRO A 183 6.13 -1.89 -31.72
N MET A 184 5.85 -0.79 -31.00
CA MET A 184 4.48 -0.36 -30.76
C MET A 184 3.81 -0.27 -32.12
N ARG A 185 2.77 -1.06 -32.33
CA ARG A 185 1.99 -1.00 -33.55
C ARG A 185 1.43 0.41 -33.65
N SER A 186 1.86 1.15 -34.65
CA SER A 186 1.40 2.50 -34.97
C SER A 186 -0.03 2.53 -35.54
N GLU A 187 -0.66 1.36 -35.69
CA GLU A 187 -2.02 1.26 -36.24
C GLU A 187 -2.98 0.62 -35.23
N PRO A 188 -4.15 1.19 -35.02
CA PRO A 188 -5.21 0.55 -34.24
C PRO A 188 -5.63 -0.77 -34.95
N PRO A 189 -6.05 -1.80 -34.20
CA PRO A 189 -6.56 -3.02 -34.79
C PRO A 189 -7.77 -2.67 -35.67
N ALA A 190 -7.79 -3.20 -36.90
CA ALA A 190 -8.91 -3.07 -37.81
C ALA A 190 -10.22 -3.50 -37.10
N PRO A 191 -11.34 -2.78 -37.31
CA PRO A 191 -12.61 -3.19 -36.73
C PRO A 191 -12.95 -4.60 -37.24
N ASN A 192 -13.22 -5.51 -36.33
CA ASN A 192 -13.74 -6.83 -36.67
C ASN A 192 -15.09 -6.66 -37.36
N LEU A 193 -15.20 -7.13 -38.58
CA LEU A 193 -16.43 -7.32 -39.35
C LEU A 193 -17.34 -8.35 -38.68
#